data_2e0b046d8717b2169e63e47ad3b1b279
#
_entry.id   2e0b046d8717b2169e63e47ad3b1b279
#
_cell.length_a   1.000
_cell.length_b   1.000
_cell.length_c   1.000
_cell.angle_alpha   90.00
_cell.angle_beta   90.00
_cell.angle_gamma   90.00
#
_symmetry.space_group_name_H-M   'P 1'
#
loop_
_entity.id
_entity.type
_entity.pdbx_description
1 polymer ?
#
loop_
_entity_poly.entity_id
_entity_poly.type
_entity_poly.pdbx_seq_one_letter_code
_entity_poly.pdbx_strand_id
1 'polypeptide(L)'
;MLLLASFTSQAGLIAPQELPDLVERVLPGVVNISSTTVSHATVPHGMEDFFQFWGIPRERKQSSLGSGFIINAEQGLVLTNHHVVSHATEVLVSFMDKKAYSARIVGLDPKLDLALLKIHDDKKKVPAGL
;
A
#
# COMPACT_ATOMS: atom_id res chain seq x y z
N MET A 1 -26.58 14.23 -33.45
CA MET A 1 -25.84 15.21 -32.69
C MET A 1 -25.89 15.01 -31.20
N LEU A 2 -26.86 14.31 -30.70
CA LEU A 2 -27.04 14.03 -29.28
C LEU A 2 -26.26 12.82 -28.79
N LEU A 3 -25.58 12.13 -29.66
CA LEU A 3 -24.87 10.90 -29.37
C LEU A 3 -23.74 11.05 -28.40
N LEU A 4 -23.09 12.20 -28.40
CA LEU A 4 -21.96 12.45 -27.48
C LEU A 4 -22.39 12.54 -26.03
N ALA A 5 -23.51 13.17 -25.75
CA ALA A 5 -23.98 13.31 -24.38
C ALA A 5 -24.43 11.97 -23.77
N SER A 6 -25.11 11.14 -24.56
CA SER A 6 -25.50 9.82 -24.07
C SER A 6 -24.31 8.88 -23.88
N PHE A 7 -23.30 9.04 -24.70
CA PHE A 7 -22.09 8.23 -24.59
C PHE A 7 -21.31 8.53 -23.34
N THR A 8 -21.15 9.79 -22.98
CA THR A 8 -20.41 10.18 -21.80
C THR A 8 -21.09 9.76 -20.51
N SER A 9 -22.41 9.73 -20.45
CA SER A 9 -23.13 9.33 -19.26
C SER A 9 -22.97 7.85 -18.93
N GLN A 10 -22.58 7.04 -19.89
CA GLN A 10 -22.37 5.60 -19.69
C GLN A 10 -20.98 5.24 -19.26
N ALA A 11 -20.07 6.18 -19.20
CA ALA A 11 -18.67 5.95 -18.84
C ALA A 11 -18.43 5.82 -17.34
N GLY A 12 -19.40 5.37 -16.55
CA GLY A 12 -19.25 5.14 -15.14
C GLY A 12 -19.38 6.39 -14.28
N LEU A 13 -20.03 7.42 -14.81
CA LEU A 13 -20.25 8.64 -14.04
C LEU A 13 -21.25 8.40 -12.90
N ILE A 14 -20.88 8.86 -11.72
CA ILE A 14 -21.71 8.78 -10.53
C ILE A 14 -22.36 10.15 -10.33
N ALA A 15 -23.66 10.16 -10.04
CA ALA A 15 -24.36 11.40 -9.73
C ALA A 15 -23.78 12.02 -8.44
N PRO A 16 -23.62 13.35 -8.35
CA PRO A 16 -23.01 13.98 -7.18
C PRO A 16 -23.70 13.63 -5.86
N GLN A 17 -25.01 13.40 -5.86
CA GLN A 17 -25.73 13.04 -4.66
C GLN A 17 -25.48 11.58 -4.24
N GLU A 18 -24.98 10.73 -5.12
CA GLU A 18 -24.69 9.33 -4.85
C GLU A 18 -23.26 9.11 -4.31
N LEU A 19 -22.38 10.07 -4.53
CA LEU A 19 -20.98 9.94 -4.17
C LEU A 19 -20.76 9.75 -2.66
N PRO A 20 -21.43 10.50 -1.75
CA PRO A 20 -21.26 10.28 -0.32
C PRO A 20 -21.65 8.89 0.14
N ASP A 21 -22.73 8.35 -0.39
CA ASP A 21 -23.19 7.00 -0.03
C ASP A 21 -22.21 5.94 -0.52
N LEU A 22 -21.68 6.11 -1.72
CA LEU A 22 -20.68 5.22 -2.26
C LEU A 22 -19.40 5.24 -1.41
N VAL A 23 -18.93 6.42 -1.04
CA VAL A 23 -17.74 6.59 -0.21
C VAL A 23 -17.93 5.88 1.14
N GLU A 24 -19.06 6.02 1.79
CA GLU A 24 -19.35 5.34 3.05
C GLU A 24 -19.27 3.81 2.92
N ARG A 25 -19.74 3.28 1.80
CA ARG A 25 -19.71 1.83 1.58
C ARG A 25 -18.31 1.30 1.29
N VAL A 26 -17.49 2.10 0.63
CA VAL A 26 -16.14 1.68 0.19
C VAL A 26 -15.09 1.92 1.26
N LEU A 27 -15.23 2.97 2.07
CA LEU A 27 -14.24 3.38 3.06
C LEU A 27 -13.76 2.26 4.00
N PRO A 28 -14.64 1.38 4.51
CA PRO A 28 -14.16 0.30 5.38
C PRO A 28 -13.16 -0.63 4.70
N GLY A 29 -13.19 -0.73 3.38
CA GLY A 29 -12.23 -1.52 2.61
C GLY A 29 -10.95 -0.80 2.24
N VAL A 30 -10.88 0.51 2.49
CA VAL A 30 -9.68 1.31 2.20
C VAL A 30 -8.71 1.21 3.35
N VAL A 31 -7.45 0.96 3.03
CA VAL A 31 -6.39 0.83 4.02
C VAL A 31 -5.22 1.74 3.65
N ASN A 32 -4.44 2.11 4.65
CA ASN A 32 -3.17 2.82 4.45
C ASN A 32 -2.05 1.79 4.39
N ILE A 33 -1.15 1.99 3.45
CA ILE A 33 0.03 1.14 3.28
C ILE A 33 1.26 1.95 3.66
N SER A 34 2.06 1.41 4.56
CA SER A 34 3.37 1.96 4.89
C SER A 34 4.41 0.91 4.54
N SER A 35 5.37 1.28 3.73
CA SER A 35 6.46 0.39 3.38
C SER A 35 7.79 0.98 3.84
N THR A 36 8.68 0.12 4.28
CA THR A 36 10.02 0.50 4.70
C THR A 36 11.04 -0.22 3.84
N THR A 37 11.97 0.53 3.30
CA THR A 37 13.11 0.00 2.54
C THR A 37 14.37 0.30 3.31
N VAL A 38 15.19 -0.73 3.51
CA VAL A 38 16.50 -0.58 4.14
C VAL A 38 17.56 -0.63 3.06
N SER A 39 18.34 0.42 2.93
CA SER A 39 19.48 0.45 2.05
C SER A 39 20.77 0.49 2.87
N HIS A 40 21.74 -0.32 2.46
CA HIS A 40 23.06 -0.32 3.07
C HIS A 40 23.96 0.64 2.30
N ALA A 41 24.51 1.63 3.00
CA ALA A 41 25.51 2.50 2.40
C ALA A 41 26.79 1.69 2.16
N THR A 42 27.29 1.77 0.92
CA THR A 42 28.60 1.20 0.61
C THR A 42 29.68 2.06 1.27
N VAL A 43 30.40 1.47 2.20
CA VAL A 43 31.53 2.15 2.84
C VAL A 43 32.75 2.02 1.92
N PRO A 44 33.38 3.14 1.52
CA PRO A 44 34.60 3.06 0.73
C PRO A 44 35.69 2.27 1.47
N HIS A 45 36.47 1.52 0.70
CA HIS A 45 37.54 0.71 1.27
C HIS A 45 38.53 1.58 2.06
N GLY A 46 38.79 1.17 3.31
CA GLY A 46 39.65 1.91 4.23
C GLY A 46 38.96 2.98 5.06
N MET A 47 37.65 3.16 4.88
CA MET A 47 36.88 4.16 5.63
C MET A 47 36.01 3.56 6.74
N GLU A 48 36.10 2.26 6.99
CA GLU A 48 35.27 1.56 7.95
C GLU A 48 35.43 2.13 9.36
N ASP A 49 36.68 2.35 9.78
CA ASP A 49 36.98 2.90 11.11
C ASP A 49 36.48 4.34 11.25
N PHE A 50 36.60 5.12 10.19
CA PHE A 50 36.12 6.49 10.16
C PHE A 50 34.60 6.55 10.36
N PHE A 51 33.85 5.73 9.62
CA PHE A 51 32.38 5.67 9.75
C PHE A 51 31.96 5.21 11.14
N GLN A 52 32.65 4.23 11.70
CA GLN A 52 32.38 3.74 13.04
C GLN A 52 32.68 4.79 14.09
N PHE A 53 33.80 5.49 13.98
CA PHE A 53 34.22 6.52 14.92
C PHE A 53 33.23 7.70 14.98
N TRP A 54 32.72 8.14 13.81
CA TRP A 54 31.80 9.26 13.73
C TRP A 54 30.34 8.85 13.89
N GLY A 55 30.08 7.57 14.11
CA GLY A 55 28.71 7.09 14.27
C GLY A 55 27.85 7.23 13.03
N ILE A 56 28.45 7.21 11.84
CA ILE A 56 27.70 7.31 10.58
C ILE A 56 26.98 5.98 10.34
N PRO A 57 25.64 5.99 10.23
CA PRO A 57 24.91 4.75 10.04
C PRO A 57 25.17 4.18 8.65
N ARG A 58 25.39 2.86 8.58
CA ARG A 58 25.52 2.13 7.33
C ARG A 58 24.16 1.80 6.71
N GLU A 59 23.14 1.82 7.52
CA GLU A 59 21.78 1.53 7.09
C GLU A 59 20.97 2.81 7.01
N ARG A 60 20.24 2.97 5.90
CA ARG A 60 19.26 4.03 5.74
C ARG A 60 17.90 3.40 5.58
N LYS A 61 16.94 3.84 6.37
CA LYS A 61 15.55 3.44 6.25
C LYS A 61 14.79 4.52 5.51
N GLN A 62 14.11 4.13 4.46
CA GLN A 62 13.21 4.99 3.71
C GLN A 62 11.81 4.44 3.82
N SER A 63 10.85 5.33 4.03
CA SER A 63 9.44 4.96 4.13
C SER A 63 8.66 5.53 2.97
N SER A 64 7.74 4.74 2.46
CA SER A 64 6.74 5.17 1.48
C SER A 64 5.36 4.97 2.06
N LEU A 65 4.45 5.87 1.73
CA LEU A 65 3.06 5.81 2.14
C LEU A 65 2.17 5.72 0.92
N GLY A 66 1.11 4.95 1.04
CA GLY A 66 0.13 4.80 -0.02
C GLY A 66 -1.19 4.28 0.51
N SER A 67 -2.07 3.97 -0.40
CA SER A 67 -3.39 3.43 -0.10
C SER A 67 -3.56 2.06 -0.74
N GLY A 68 -4.49 1.29 -0.21
CA GLY A 68 -4.86 -0.01 -0.77
C GLY A 68 -6.32 -0.32 -0.50
N PHE A 69 -6.76 -1.45 -1.05
CA PHE A 69 -8.12 -1.95 -0.88
C PHE A 69 -8.09 -3.40 -0.44
N ILE A 70 -8.94 -3.74 0.52
CA ILE A 70 -9.19 -5.14 0.87
C ILE A 70 -9.99 -5.77 -0.27
N ILE A 71 -9.44 -6.80 -0.90
CA ILE A 71 -10.15 -7.54 -1.96
C ILE A 71 -10.68 -8.89 -1.49
N ASN A 72 -10.13 -9.42 -0.42
CA ASN A 72 -10.63 -10.63 0.22
C ASN A 72 -10.30 -10.56 1.71
N ALA A 73 -11.33 -10.33 2.53
CA ALA A 73 -11.17 -10.19 3.97
C ALA A 73 -10.83 -11.51 4.66
N GLU A 74 -11.36 -12.62 4.19
CA GLU A 74 -11.08 -13.94 4.78
C GLU A 74 -9.63 -14.33 4.63
N GLN A 75 -9.06 -14.09 3.45
CA GLN A 75 -7.67 -14.42 3.17
C GLN A 75 -6.71 -13.29 3.53
N GLY A 76 -7.21 -12.13 3.91
CA GLY A 76 -6.38 -10.98 4.24
C GLY A 76 -5.66 -10.40 3.03
N LEU A 77 -6.30 -10.41 1.86
CA LEU A 77 -5.71 -9.91 0.64
C LEU A 77 -6.02 -8.43 0.43
N VAL A 78 -4.98 -7.68 0.12
CA VAL A 78 -5.04 -6.23 -0.10
C VAL A 78 -4.36 -5.91 -1.42
N LEU A 79 -5.02 -5.08 -2.22
CA LEU A 79 -4.47 -4.58 -3.48
C LEU A 79 -3.92 -3.17 -3.26
N THR A 80 -2.71 -2.92 -3.71
CA THR A 80 -2.07 -1.61 -3.67
C THR A 80 -1.25 -1.38 -4.93
N ASN A 81 -0.53 -0.28 -5.00
CA ASN A 81 0.33 0.03 -6.12
C ASN A 81 1.72 -0.59 -5.95
N HIS A 82 2.29 -1.04 -7.06
CA HIS A 82 3.64 -1.60 -7.07
C HIS A 82 4.68 -0.60 -6.56
N HIS A 83 4.59 0.68 -7.00
CA HIS A 83 5.57 1.69 -6.61
C HIS A 83 5.58 1.97 -5.10
N VAL A 84 4.49 1.70 -4.39
CA VAL A 84 4.42 1.88 -2.93
C VAL A 84 5.25 0.84 -2.19
N VAL A 85 5.29 -0.39 -2.69
CA VAL A 85 5.92 -1.52 -1.99
C VAL A 85 7.18 -2.04 -2.68
N SER A 86 7.59 -1.41 -3.78
CA SER A 86 8.77 -1.83 -4.53
C SER A 86 10.02 -1.81 -3.64
N HIS A 87 10.73 -2.93 -3.62
CA HIS A 87 11.94 -3.14 -2.81
C HIS A 87 11.74 -2.99 -1.30
N ALA A 88 10.50 -3.03 -0.82
CA ALA A 88 10.23 -2.92 0.60
C ALA A 88 10.74 -4.14 1.38
N THR A 89 11.37 -3.88 2.51
CA THR A 89 11.77 -4.92 3.47
C THR A 89 10.67 -5.20 4.47
N GLU A 90 9.79 -4.22 4.71
CA GLU A 90 8.66 -4.34 5.61
C GLU A 90 7.46 -3.58 5.03
N VAL A 91 6.29 -4.19 5.11
CA VAL A 91 5.04 -3.58 4.69
C VAL A 91 4.03 -3.68 5.82
N LEU A 92 3.44 -2.56 6.19
CA LEU A 92 2.39 -2.47 7.18
C LEU A 92 1.09 -2.00 6.53
N VAL A 93 0.00 -2.65 6.89
CA VAL A 93 -1.35 -2.31 6.46
C VAL A 93 -2.11 -1.77 7.65
N SER A 94 -2.55 -0.53 7.58
CA SER A 94 -3.30 0.13 8.66
C SER A 94 -4.74 0.35 8.25
N PHE A 95 -5.65 -0.03 9.13
CA PHE A 95 -7.08 0.14 8.94
C PHE A 95 -7.57 1.47 9.53
N MET A 96 -8.82 1.81 9.28
CA MET A 96 -9.42 3.05 9.78
C MET A 96 -9.47 3.11 11.31
N ASP A 97 -9.51 1.97 11.98
CA ASP A 97 -9.44 1.87 13.45
C ASP A 97 -8.01 2.06 13.99
N LYS A 98 -7.07 2.43 13.13
CA LYS A 98 -5.65 2.64 13.43
C LYS A 98 -4.87 1.39 13.83
N LYS A 99 -5.46 0.22 13.69
CA LYS A 99 -4.73 -1.03 13.87
C LYS A 99 -3.86 -1.30 12.65
N ALA A 100 -2.62 -1.68 12.89
CA ALA A 100 -1.65 -1.97 11.86
C ALA A 100 -1.26 -3.45 11.89
N TYR A 101 -1.10 -4.03 10.71
CA TYR A 101 -0.76 -5.43 10.53
C TYR A 101 0.40 -5.56 9.57
N SER A 102 1.30 -6.47 9.87
CA SER A 102 2.36 -6.82 8.95
C SER A 102 1.80 -7.58 7.75
N ALA A 103 2.35 -7.30 6.58
CA ALA A 103 1.91 -7.95 5.35
C ALA A 103 3.12 -8.36 4.52
N ARG A 104 2.91 -9.34 3.64
CA ARG A 104 3.90 -9.77 2.66
C ARG A 104 3.37 -9.57 1.26
N ILE A 105 4.27 -9.38 0.32
CA ILE A 105 3.94 -9.26 -1.10
C ILE A 105 3.75 -10.68 -1.64
N VAL A 106 2.58 -10.97 -2.21
CA VAL A 106 2.28 -12.27 -2.82
C VAL A 106 2.15 -12.19 -4.34
N GLY A 107 2.08 -11.01 -4.90
CA GLY A 107 2.02 -10.81 -6.34
C GLY A 107 2.40 -9.40 -6.73
N LEU A 108 3.03 -9.25 -7.89
CA LEU A 108 3.43 -7.95 -8.44
C LEU A 108 3.12 -7.90 -9.93
N ASP A 109 2.64 -6.76 -10.37
CA ASP A 109 2.51 -6.44 -11.79
C ASP A 109 3.05 -5.02 -12.02
N PRO A 110 4.35 -4.90 -12.36
CA PRO A 110 4.96 -3.59 -12.58
C PRO A 110 4.34 -2.82 -13.75
N LYS A 111 3.85 -3.52 -14.77
CA LYS A 111 3.27 -2.88 -15.95
C LYS A 111 1.98 -2.15 -15.62
N LEU A 112 1.15 -2.72 -14.75
CA LEU A 112 -0.09 -2.12 -14.30
C LEU A 112 0.08 -1.33 -13.00
N ASP A 113 1.28 -1.29 -12.43
CA ASP A 113 1.56 -0.68 -11.14
C ASP A 113 0.69 -1.27 -10.03
N LEU A 114 0.56 -2.59 -9.99
CA LEU A 114 -0.24 -3.29 -8.98
C LEU A 114 0.62 -4.21 -8.14
N ALA A 115 0.24 -4.33 -6.88
CA ALA A 115 0.82 -5.28 -5.93
C ALA A 115 -0.29 -5.90 -5.11
N LEU A 116 -0.19 -7.20 -4.89
CA LEU A 116 -1.08 -7.95 -4.03
C LEU A 116 -0.36 -8.30 -2.74
N LEU A 117 -0.96 -7.91 -1.62
CA LEU A 117 -0.42 -8.14 -0.28
C LEU A 117 -1.28 -9.14 0.46
N LYS A 118 -0.65 -9.90 1.34
CA LYS A 118 -1.35 -10.76 2.28
C LYS A 118 -0.94 -10.41 3.70
N ILE A 119 -1.93 -10.19 4.55
CA ILE A 119 -1.72 -9.88 5.96
C ILE A 119 -1.26 -11.15 6.69
N HIS A 120 -0.21 -11.02 7.49
CA HIS A 120 0.44 -12.14 8.16
C HIS A 120 -0.21 -12.58 9.47
N ASP A 121 -0.93 -11.71 10.13
CA ASP A 121 -1.35 -11.97 11.50
C ASP A 121 -2.55 -12.91 11.55
N ASP A 122 -2.26 -14.18 11.76
CA ASP A 122 -3.27 -15.23 11.87
C ASP A 122 -4.16 -15.08 13.11
N LYS A 123 -3.76 -14.25 14.06
CA LYS A 123 -4.48 -14.10 15.34
C LYS A 123 -5.50 -12.97 15.32
N LYS A 124 -5.46 -12.11 14.33
CA LYS A 124 -6.36 -10.97 14.23
C LYS A 124 -7.15 -11.05 12.95
N LYS A 125 -8.46 -11.06 13.08
CA LYS A 125 -9.33 -11.02 11.91
C LYS A 125 -9.19 -9.68 11.19
N VAL A 126 -9.00 -9.77 9.89
CA VAL A 126 -9.08 -8.60 9.02
C VAL A 126 -10.54 -8.12 9.04
N PRO A 127 -10.80 -6.83 9.30
CA PRO A 127 -12.16 -6.33 9.23
C PRO A 127 -12.79 -6.60 7.87
N ALA A 128 -14.03 -7.04 7.86
CA ALA A 128 -14.76 -7.23 6.62
C ALA A 128 -15.06 -5.84 6.03
N GLY A 129 -14.26 -5.43 5.07
CA GLY A 129 -14.30 -4.08 4.53
C GLY A 129 -15.16 -3.90 3.29
N LEU A 130 -15.71 -4.94 2.75
CA LEU A 130 -16.49 -4.83 1.51
C LEU A 130 -17.84 -5.48 1.64
#